data_c9e91a2dad2413f350dfdd376d54d1aa
#
_entry.id   c9e91a2dad2413f350dfdd376d54d1aa
#
_cell.length_a   1.000
_cell.length_b   1.000
_cell.length_c   1.000
_cell.angle_alpha   90.00
_cell.angle_beta   90.00
_cell.angle_gamma   90.00
#
_symmetry.space_group_name_H-M   'P 1'
#
loop_
_entity.id
_entity.type
_entity.pdbx_description
1 polymer ?
#
loop_
_entity_poly.entity_id
_entity_poly.type
_entity_poly.pdbx_seq_one_letter_code
_entity_poly.pdbx_strand_id
1 'polypeptide(L)' 'MKKSKFSPSQIASILKEFDNGKKVEEITREHGVSRAAFYKWR' A
#
# COMPACT_ATOMS: atom_id res chain seq x y z
N MET A 1 0.82 -0.47 19.77
CA MET A 1 0.81 -0.30 19.26
C MET A 1 1.13 -0.07 18.33
N LYS A 2 1.41 -0.01 17.84
CA LYS A 2 1.56 0.15 17.06
C LYS A 2 1.90 0.36 16.07
N LYS A 3 2.31 0.26 15.51
CA LYS A 3 2.74 0.66 14.62
C LYS A 3 2.73 0.10 13.36
N SER A 4 3.12 -0.69 12.93
CA SER A 4 3.02 -1.05 11.66
C SER A 4 1.80 -1.66 11.51
N LYS A 5 1.08 -1.32 10.68
CA LYS A 5 -0.19 -1.55 10.77
C LYS A 5 -0.74 -2.30 9.68
N PHE A 6 0.03 -2.67 8.67
CA PHE A 6 -0.49 -3.36 7.48
C PHE A 6 -0.16 -4.83 7.57
N SER A 7 -1.16 -5.67 7.60
CA SER A 7 -0.94 -7.11 7.61
C SER A 7 -0.57 -7.56 6.21
N PRO A 8 -0.01 -8.75 6.06
CA PRO A 8 0.34 -9.25 4.72
C PRO A 8 -0.86 -9.25 3.77
N SER A 9 -2.03 -9.53 4.29
CA SER A 9 -3.23 -9.50 3.49
C SER A 9 -3.53 -8.12 2.95
N GLN A 10 -3.38 -7.11 3.80
CA GLN A 10 -3.60 -5.75 3.36
C GLN A 10 -2.58 -5.31 2.36
N ILE A 11 -1.33 -5.67 2.58
CA ILE A 11 -0.27 -5.32 1.65
C ILE A 11 -0.56 -5.92 0.29
N ALA A 12 -0.98 -7.16 0.27
CA ALA A 12 -1.30 -7.83 -0.99
C ALA A 12 -2.43 -7.12 -1.70
N SER A 13 -3.46 -6.71 -0.95
CA SER A 13 -4.57 -6.00 -1.55
C SER A 13 -4.14 -4.68 -2.15
N ILE A 14 -3.30 -3.95 -1.43
CA ILE A 14 -2.82 -2.66 -1.90
C ILE A 14 -2.01 -2.83 -3.18
N LEU A 15 -1.15 -3.81 -3.20
CA LEU A 15 -0.35 -4.05 -4.38
C LEU A 15 -1.20 -4.50 -5.55
N LYS A 16 -2.28 -5.22 -5.25
CA LYS A 16 -3.16 -5.66 -6.30
C LYS A 16 -3.90 -4.49 -6.94
N GLU A 17 -4.23 -3.47 -6.16
CA GLU A 17 -4.86 -2.30 -6.73
C GLU A 17 -3.95 -1.63 -7.73
N PHE A 18 -2.67 -1.57 -7.41
CA PHE A 18 -1.72 -1.01 -8.33
C PHE A 18 -1.65 -1.85 -9.60
N ASP A 19 -1.66 -3.14 -9.44
CA ASP A 19 -1.61 -4.05 -10.57
C ASP A 19 -2.83 -3.90 -11.47
N ASN A 20 -3.94 -3.48 -10.89
CA ASN A 20 -5.16 -3.26 -11.65
C ASN A 20 -5.20 -1.91 -12.33
N GLY A 21 -4.14 -1.14 -12.23
CA GLY A 21 -4.05 0.12 -12.94
C GLY A 21 -4.24 1.36 -12.09
N LYS A 22 -4.37 1.19 -10.79
CA LYS A 22 -4.56 2.34 -9.95
C LYS A 22 -3.23 3.04 -9.73
N LYS A 23 -3.28 4.36 -9.59
CA LYS A 23 -2.05 5.12 -9.43
C LYS A 23 -1.50 5.03 -8.03
N VAL A 24 -0.17 5.02 -7.92
CA VAL A 24 0.48 4.95 -6.63
C VAL A 24 0.03 6.08 -5.72
N GLU A 25 -0.10 7.27 -6.27
CA GLU A 25 -0.52 8.40 -5.46
C GLU A 25 -1.89 8.18 -4.83
N GLU A 26 -2.79 7.64 -5.60
CA GLU A 26 -4.12 7.39 -5.09
C GLU A 26 -4.12 6.30 -4.05
N ILE A 27 -3.37 5.26 -4.32
CA ILE A 27 -3.30 4.13 -3.41
C ILE A 27 -2.70 4.55 -2.07
N THR A 28 -1.60 5.27 -2.11
CA THR A 28 -0.93 5.66 -0.88
C THR A 28 -1.79 6.63 -0.09
N ARG A 29 -2.46 7.53 -0.76
CA ARG A 29 -3.32 8.46 -0.09
C ARG A 29 -4.53 7.75 0.54
N GLU A 30 -5.12 6.85 -0.20
CA GLU A 30 -6.31 6.16 0.24
C GLU A 30 -6.04 5.27 1.43
N HIS A 31 -4.91 4.59 1.43
CA HIS A 31 -4.57 3.66 2.49
C HIS A 31 -3.67 4.26 3.56
N GLY A 32 -3.26 5.50 3.39
CA GLY A 32 -2.40 6.14 4.37
C GLY A 32 -1.01 5.57 4.40
N VAL A 33 -0.51 5.14 3.27
CA VAL A 33 0.80 4.53 3.14
C VAL A 33 1.75 5.52 2.49
N SER A 34 2.99 5.60 2.95
CA SER A 34 3.94 6.47 2.29
C SER A 34 4.42 5.80 1.01
N ARG A 35 4.89 6.60 0.07
CA ARG A 35 5.40 6.04 -1.17
C ARG A 35 6.59 5.16 -0.90
N ALA A 36 7.43 5.57 0.03
CA ALA A 36 8.60 4.79 0.35
C ALA A 36 8.21 3.39 0.81
N ALA A 37 7.21 3.31 1.67
CA ALA A 37 6.74 2.02 2.16
C ALA A 37 6.16 1.19 1.02
N PHE A 38 5.39 1.85 0.16
CA PHE A 38 4.79 1.14 -0.96
C PHE A 38 5.86 0.52 -1.87
N TYR A 39 6.86 1.30 -2.21
CA TYR A 39 7.92 0.79 -3.07
C TYR A 39 8.73 -0.31 -2.39
N LYS A 40 8.81 -0.24 -1.08
CA LYS A 40 9.51 -1.27 -0.35
C LYS A 40 8.76 -2.59 -0.46
N TRP A 41 7.46 -2.54 -0.49
CA TRP A 41 6.64 -3.74 -0.59
C TRP A 41 6.72 -4.38 -1.97
N ARG A 42 6.99 -3.58 -2.97
CA ARG A 42 7.12 -4.11 -4.31
C ARG A 42 8.51 -4.69 -4.45
#